data_b432675b1474b8626b60f53840f0630e
#
_entry.id   b432675b1474b8626b60f53840f0630e
#
_cell.length_a   1.000
_cell.length_b   1.000
_cell.length_c   1.000
_cell.angle_alpha   90.00
_cell.angle_beta   90.00
_cell.angle_gamma   90.00
#
_symmetry.space_group_name_H-M   'P 1'
#
loop_
_entity.id
_entity.type
_entity.pdbx_description
1 polymer ?
#
loop_
_entity_poly.entity_id
_entity_poly.type
_entity_poly.pdbx_seq_one_letter_code
_entity_poly.pdbx_strand_id
1 'polypeptide(L)'
;IENITVLKDAAAASLYGSRAANGVILITTKRGKEGKTQINFKANWGFSDWAVKNRETVSGEQQHELTYEAYYNEGILYKDMSEEEARAYAQDGADTFAPLRDRYSNWEDALFKKTAFNQNYEFSAQGGSEQTSFFASLNYKTEDGMINTTGMEGFTGRANITHRSKDGKMQMGANISFSKQKSEMASEGTAYANAYFVKNWYAIPNLPIYNEDGSFYEGFPLDQLN
;
A
#
# COMPACT_ATOMS: atom_id res chain seq x y z
N ILE A 1 4.05 0.06 24.21
CA ILE A 1 5.46 -0.01 24.59
C ILE A 1 5.66 0.91 25.78
N GLU A 2 6.40 0.47 26.80
CA GLU A 2 6.83 1.27 27.94
C GLU A 2 8.25 1.78 27.73
N ASN A 3 9.15 0.89 27.29
CA ASN A 3 10.55 1.21 27.05
C ASN A 3 11.13 0.39 25.89
N ILE A 4 12.09 0.98 25.21
CA ILE A 4 12.90 0.31 24.20
C ILE A 4 14.38 0.50 24.59
N THR A 5 15.09 -0.59 24.84
CA THR A 5 16.50 -0.59 25.16
C THR A 5 17.28 -1.25 24.06
N VAL A 6 18.30 -0.58 23.54
CA VAL A 6 19.20 -1.13 22.52
C VAL A 6 20.50 -1.52 23.18
N LEU A 7 20.79 -2.82 23.20
CA LEU A 7 22.03 -3.39 23.73
C LEU A 7 22.99 -3.59 22.55
N LYS A 8 24.01 -2.74 22.48
CA LYS A 8 25.06 -2.79 21.45
C LYS A 8 26.35 -3.41 21.96
N ASP A 9 26.44 -3.59 23.27
CA ASP A 9 27.60 -4.12 23.94
C ASP A 9 27.60 -5.65 23.97
N ALA A 10 28.69 -6.27 23.63
CA ALA A 10 28.86 -7.72 23.58
C ALA A 10 28.58 -8.40 24.93
N ALA A 11 28.94 -7.75 26.05
CA ALA A 11 28.68 -8.28 27.38
C ALA A 11 27.19 -8.34 27.70
N ALA A 12 26.43 -7.29 27.39
CA ALA A 12 24.99 -7.26 27.56
C ALA A 12 24.28 -8.19 26.59
N ALA A 13 24.76 -8.30 25.36
CA ALA A 13 24.21 -9.16 24.33
C ALA A 13 24.46 -10.64 24.63
N SER A 14 25.53 -11.00 25.35
CA SER A 14 25.85 -12.41 25.68
C SER A 14 24.75 -13.13 26.46
N LEU A 15 23.93 -12.42 27.23
CA LEU A 15 22.78 -12.96 27.94
C LEU A 15 21.69 -13.53 27.02
N TYR A 16 21.69 -13.13 25.74
CA TYR A 16 20.69 -13.50 24.75
C TYR A 16 21.21 -14.52 23.71
N GLY A 17 22.43 -15.06 23.95
CA GLY A 17 23.03 -16.12 23.15
C GLY A 17 23.59 -15.67 21.81
N SER A 18 23.95 -16.65 20.95
CA SER A 18 24.65 -16.41 19.68
C SER A 18 23.89 -15.53 18.66
N ARG A 19 22.58 -15.48 18.76
CA ARG A 19 21.74 -14.62 17.90
C ARG A 19 21.91 -13.14 18.19
N ALA A 20 22.50 -12.78 19.33
CA ALA A 20 22.72 -11.40 19.75
C ALA A 20 24.01 -10.77 19.19
N ALA A 21 24.75 -11.46 18.31
CA ALA A 21 26.02 -10.97 17.75
C ALA A 21 25.92 -9.59 17.09
N ASN A 22 24.76 -9.24 16.52
CA ASN A 22 24.51 -7.94 15.90
C ASN A 22 23.80 -6.93 16.83
N GLY A 23 23.71 -7.24 18.13
CA GLY A 23 23.00 -6.44 19.14
C GLY A 23 21.59 -6.95 19.42
N VAL A 24 20.98 -6.39 20.47
CA VAL A 24 19.65 -6.75 20.95
C VAL A 24 18.78 -5.51 21.13
N ILE A 25 17.56 -5.56 20.64
CA ILE A 25 16.53 -4.56 20.93
C ILE A 25 15.56 -5.18 21.93
N LEU A 26 15.61 -4.70 23.16
CA LEU A 26 14.71 -5.14 24.23
C LEU A 26 13.49 -4.22 24.28
N ILE A 27 12.32 -4.78 24.01
CA ILE A 27 11.06 -4.05 24.07
C ILE A 27 10.30 -4.43 25.31
N THR A 28 10.18 -3.49 26.25
CA THR A 28 9.35 -3.65 27.45
C THR A 28 7.96 -3.12 27.18
N THR A 29 6.97 -3.93 27.43
CA THR A 29 5.57 -3.56 27.24
C THR A 29 4.96 -3.06 28.54
N LYS A 30 4.01 -2.13 28.44
CA LYS A 30 3.27 -1.59 29.59
C LYS A 30 2.68 -2.73 30.40
N ARG A 31 2.80 -2.60 31.71
CA ARG A 31 2.21 -3.50 32.73
C ARG A 31 1.28 -2.71 33.63
N GLY A 32 0.41 -3.42 34.32
CA GLY A 32 -0.40 -2.84 35.38
C GLY A 32 0.46 -2.23 36.46
N LYS A 33 0.03 -1.10 36.97
CA LYS A 33 0.64 -0.40 38.12
C LYS A 33 -0.38 -0.30 39.24
N GLU A 34 0.12 -0.32 40.46
CA GLU A 34 -0.70 -0.02 41.64
C GLU A 34 -1.31 1.39 41.54
N GLY A 35 -2.54 1.54 41.98
CA GLY A 35 -3.24 2.78 41.99
C GLY A 35 -4.65 2.71 41.40
N LYS A 36 -5.31 3.86 41.38
CA LYS A 36 -6.65 4.00 40.79
C LYS A 36 -6.62 3.61 39.29
N THR A 37 -7.68 2.97 38.84
CA THR A 37 -7.84 2.64 37.45
C THR A 37 -7.78 3.88 36.56
N GLN A 38 -6.86 3.86 35.63
CA GLN A 38 -6.68 4.90 34.61
C GLN A 38 -7.13 4.34 33.26
N ILE A 39 -7.98 5.09 32.59
CA ILE A 39 -8.45 4.77 31.23
C ILE A 39 -7.88 5.81 30.30
N ASN A 40 -7.31 5.34 29.19
CA ASN A 40 -6.78 6.21 28.14
C ASN A 40 -7.41 5.83 26.81
N PHE A 41 -7.79 6.84 26.05
CA PHE A 41 -8.22 6.71 24.67
C PHE A 41 -7.36 7.60 23.79
N LYS A 42 -6.88 7.05 22.67
CA LYS A 42 -6.14 7.79 21.66
C LYS A 42 -6.77 7.53 20.30
N ALA A 43 -6.91 8.58 19.53
CA ALA A 43 -7.32 8.51 18.14
C ALA A 43 -6.35 9.32 17.30
N ASN A 44 -5.85 8.71 16.24
CA ASN A 44 -4.98 9.37 15.28
C ASN A 44 -5.57 9.18 13.88
N TRP A 45 -5.61 10.27 13.13
CA TRP A 45 -6.00 10.28 11.72
C TRP A 45 -4.87 10.87 10.92
N GLY A 46 -4.66 10.32 9.75
CA GLY A 46 -3.66 10.79 8.82
C GLY A 46 -4.17 10.68 7.39
N PHE A 47 -3.62 11.53 6.55
CA PHE A 47 -3.83 11.49 5.11
C PHE A 47 -2.46 11.32 4.46
N SER A 48 -2.40 10.43 3.48
CA SER A 48 -1.23 10.24 2.63
C SER A 48 -1.57 10.74 1.23
N ASP A 49 -0.64 11.45 0.62
CA ASP A 49 -0.75 11.95 -0.73
C ASP A 49 0.58 11.70 -1.46
N TRP A 50 0.59 11.85 -2.77
CA TRP A 50 1.79 11.68 -3.59
C TRP A 50 2.80 12.80 -3.31
N ALA A 51 4.00 12.44 -2.88
CA ALA A 51 5.09 13.39 -2.68
C ALA A 51 5.58 13.99 -4.02
N VAL A 52 5.50 13.21 -5.09
CA VAL A 52 5.81 13.61 -6.46
C VAL A 52 4.64 13.21 -7.33
N LYS A 53 4.09 14.19 -8.06
CA LYS A 53 3.02 13.91 -9.02
C LYS A 53 3.57 13.10 -10.19
N ASN A 54 2.74 12.23 -10.73
CA ASN A 54 3.05 11.54 -11.96
C ASN A 54 3.21 12.55 -13.12
N ARG A 55 3.88 12.11 -14.16
CA ARG A 55 3.96 12.90 -15.40
C ARG A 55 2.59 13.01 -16.02
N GLU A 56 2.30 14.16 -16.58
CA GLU A 56 1.10 14.34 -17.40
C GLU A 56 1.16 13.36 -18.59
N THR A 57 0.07 12.68 -18.82
CA THR A 57 -0.09 11.81 -19.99
C THR A 57 -0.57 12.62 -21.17
N VAL A 58 -0.21 12.19 -22.38
CA VAL A 58 -0.66 12.84 -23.62
C VAL A 58 -2.17 12.67 -23.80
N SER A 59 -2.81 13.61 -24.49
CA SER A 59 -4.21 13.48 -24.89
C SER A 59 -4.39 12.38 -25.95
N GLY A 60 -5.64 11.97 -26.19
CA GLY A 60 -5.95 11.02 -27.29
C GLY A 60 -5.49 11.52 -28.66
N GLU A 61 -5.66 12.80 -28.94
CA GLU A 61 -5.22 13.44 -30.18
C GLU A 61 -3.68 13.44 -30.29
N GLN A 62 -2.99 13.86 -29.25
CA GLN A 62 -1.53 13.81 -29.21
C GLN A 62 -1.00 12.38 -29.37
N GLN A 63 -1.63 11.40 -28.76
CA GLN A 63 -1.25 10.00 -28.91
C GLN A 63 -1.40 9.54 -30.36
N HIS A 64 -2.49 9.92 -31.02
CA HIS A 64 -2.71 9.61 -32.43
C HIS A 64 -1.63 10.25 -33.32
N GLU A 65 -1.32 11.54 -33.11
CA GLU A 65 -0.27 12.26 -33.85
C GLU A 65 1.11 11.60 -33.66
N LEU A 66 1.49 11.29 -32.42
CA LEU A 66 2.75 10.61 -32.12
C LEU A 66 2.83 9.23 -32.76
N THR A 67 1.71 8.50 -32.78
CA THR A 67 1.64 7.19 -33.44
C THR A 67 1.79 7.35 -34.95
N TYR A 68 1.12 8.32 -35.55
CA TYR A 68 1.28 8.63 -36.97
C TYR A 68 2.73 8.97 -37.31
N GLU A 69 3.37 9.86 -36.55
CA GLU A 69 4.79 10.22 -36.79
C GLU A 69 5.73 9.00 -36.66
N ALA A 70 5.48 8.15 -35.68
CA ALA A 70 6.29 6.96 -35.46
C ALA A 70 6.23 6.01 -36.69
N TYR A 71 5.01 5.73 -37.17
CA TYR A 71 4.81 4.88 -38.35
C TYR A 71 5.31 5.53 -39.65
N TYR A 72 5.14 6.85 -39.81
CA TYR A 72 5.68 7.57 -40.93
C TYR A 72 7.20 7.47 -41.00
N ASN A 73 7.86 7.74 -39.87
CA ASN A 73 9.31 7.64 -39.77
C ASN A 73 9.81 6.21 -39.96
N GLU A 74 9.09 5.22 -39.47
CA GLU A 74 9.39 3.80 -39.72
C GLU A 74 9.31 3.48 -41.22
N GLY A 75 8.27 3.94 -41.90
CA GLY A 75 8.10 3.77 -43.34
C GLY A 75 9.27 4.33 -44.16
N ILE A 76 9.63 5.58 -43.86
CA ILE A 76 10.73 6.27 -44.58
C ILE A 76 12.10 5.72 -44.23
N LEU A 77 12.41 5.52 -42.92
CA LEU A 77 13.76 5.25 -42.46
C LEU A 77 14.16 3.76 -42.51
N TYR A 78 13.17 2.87 -42.38
CA TYR A 78 13.46 1.44 -42.21
C TYR A 78 12.80 0.52 -43.25
N LYS A 79 11.78 1.03 -43.96
CA LYS A 79 11.05 0.23 -44.95
C LYS A 79 11.25 0.71 -46.40
N ASP A 80 12.06 1.75 -46.61
CA ASP A 80 12.34 2.34 -47.91
C ASP A 80 11.07 2.71 -48.70
N MET A 81 10.00 3.11 -48.01
CA MET A 81 8.74 3.53 -48.62
C MET A 81 8.88 4.92 -49.24
N SER A 82 8.15 5.17 -50.31
CA SER A 82 7.95 6.52 -50.81
C SER A 82 7.14 7.35 -49.79
N GLU A 83 7.19 8.68 -49.90
CA GLU A 83 6.41 9.55 -48.99
C GLU A 83 4.93 9.23 -49.01
N GLU A 84 4.35 8.90 -50.16
CA GLU A 84 2.91 8.58 -50.30
C GLU A 84 2.57 7.26 -49.59
N GLU A 85 3.39 6.23 -49.80
CA GLU A 85 3.23 4.94 -49.11
C GLU A 85 3.42 5.07 -47.61
N ALA A 86 4.42 5.84 -47.16
CA ALA A 86 4.68 6.09 -45.75
C ALA A 86 3.51 6.83 -45.07
N ARG A 87 2.88 7.79 -45.74
CA ARG A 87 1.70 8.49 -45.25
C ARG A 87 0.49 7.56 -45.09
N ALA A 88 0.24 6.69 -46.07
CA ALA A 88 -0.82 5.71 -45.99
C ALA A 88 -0.57 4.69 -44.90
N TYR A 89 0.65 4.21 -44.78
CA TYR A 89 1.09 3.31 -43.70
C TYR A 89 0.96 3.96 -42.29
N ALA A 90 1.34 5.23 -42.16
CA ALA A 90 1.21 5.99 -40.92
C ALA A 90 -0.24 6.19 -40.53
N GLN A 91 -1.13 6.50 -41.48
CA GLN A 91 -2.54 6.69 -41.24
C GLN A 91 -3.21 5.39 -40.74
N ASP A 92 -2.91 4.28 -41.44
CA ASP A 92 -3.43 2.95 -41.05
C ASP A 92 -2.94 2.55 -39.64
N GLY A 93 -1.65 2.75 -39.38
CA GLY A 93 -1.06 2.50 -38.06
C GLY A 93 -1.67 3.35 -36.95
N ALA A 94 -1.85 4.64 -37.18
CA ALA A 94 -2.46 5.53 -36.20
C ALA A 94 -3.94 5.20 -35.95
N ASP A 95 -4.69 4.90 -37.00
CA ASP A 95 -6.11 4.54 -36.88
C ASP A 95 -6.29 3.15 -36.23
N THR A 96 -5.32 2.27 -36.35
CA THR A 96 -5.33 0.96 -35.70
C THR A 96 -4.97 1.03 -34.22
N PHE A 97 -3.88 1.72 -33.87
CA PHE A 97 -3.33 1.69 -32.51
C PHE A 97 -3.76 2.87 -31.64
N ALA A 98 -4.32 3.94 -32.22
CA ALA A 98 -4.87 5.09 -31.50
C ALA A 98 -6.22 5.53 -32.07
N PRO A 99 -7.22 4.61 -32.19
CA PRO A 99 -8.44 4.85 -32.99
C PRO A 99 -9.39 5.91 -32.42
N LEU A 100 -9.35 6.15 -31.11
CA LEU A 100 -10.32 7.03 -30.44
C LEU A 100 -9.71 8.40 -30.11
N ARG A 101 -9.47 9.22 -31.13
CA ARG A 101 -8.77 10.52 -31.04
C ARG A 101 -9.44 11.52 -30.10
N ASP A 102 -10.76 11.51 -30.05
CA ASP A 102 -11.59 12.40 -29.26
C ASP A 102 -11.76 11.96 -27.79
N ARG A 103 -11.22 10.80 -27.45
CA ARG A 103 -11.32 10.23 -26.10
C ARG A 103 -10.02 10.37 -25.33
N TYR A 104 -10.18 10.63 -24.05
CA TYR A 104 -9.08 10.66 -23.10
C TYR A 104 -9.50 9.93 -21.82
N SER A 105 -8.74 8.91 -21.47
CA SER A 105 -8.91 8.17 -20.23
C SER A 105 -7.75 8.45 -19.29
N ASN A 106 -8.06 9.02 -18.13
CA ASN A 106 -7.08 9.20 -17.09
C ASN A 106 -6.91 7.89 -16.29
N TRP A 107 -6.00 7.05 -16.73
CA TRP A 107 -5.70 5.78 -16.07
C TRP A 107 -5.14 5.97 -14.67
N GLU A 108 -4.49 7.09 -14.38
CA GLU A 108 -3.99 7.41 -13.05
C GLU A 108 -5.16 7.51 -12.06
N ASP A 109 -6.20 8.27 -12.38
CA ASP A 109 -7.38 8.40 -11.52
C ASP A 109 -8.14 7.07 -11.36
N ALA A 110 -8.06 6.17 -12.33
CA ALA A 110 -8.67 4.85 -12.24
C ALA A 110 -7.88 3.86 -11.36
N LEU A 111 -6.55 3.95 -11.38
CA LEU A 111 -5.67 3.02 -10.68
C LEU A 111 -5.29 3.50 -9.27
N PHE A 112 -5.21 4.80 -9.06
CA PHE A 112 -4.66 5.37 -7.83
C PHE A 112 -5.65 6.32 -7.16
N LYS A 113 -5.60 6.34 -5.84
CA LYS A 113 -6.26 7.36 -5.03
C LYS A 113 -5.45 8.65 -5.03
N LYS A 114 -6.12 9.79 -5.03
CA LYS A 114 -5.46 11.10 -4.83
C LYS A 114 -4.98 11.21 -3.39
N THR A 115 -5.79 10.73 -2.46
CA THR A 115 -5.51 10.78 -1.03
C THR A 115 -5.92 9.47 -0.39
N ALA A 116 -5.07 8.88 0.43
CA ALA A 116 -5.36 7.71 1.23
C ALA A 116 -5.55 8.09 2.69
N PHE A 117 -6.54 7.50 3.34
CA PHE A 117 -6.89 7.79 4.72
C PHE A 117 -6.38 6.71 5.66
N ASN A 118 -5.76 7.14 6.76
CA ASN A 118 -5.23 6.27 7.79
C ASN A 118 -5.85 6.63 9.13
N GLN A 119 -6.27 5.64 9.89
CA GLN A 119 -6.83 5.85 11.22
C GLN A 119 -6.36 4.78 12.19
N ASN A 120 -6.16 5.20 13.43
CA ASN A 120 -5.74 4.33 14.51
C ASN A 120 -6.41 4.74 15.80
N TYR A 121 -7.11 3.80 16.44
CA TYR A 121 -7.79 3.97 17.70
C TYR A 121 -7.20 3.04 18.73
N GLU A 122 -6.78 3.58 19.84
CA GLU A 122 -6.24 2.84 20.97
C GLU A 122 -7.05 3.13 22.22
N PHE A 123 -7.58 2.09 22.84
CA PHE A 123 -8.17 2.13 24.15
C PHE A 123 -7.30 1.34 25.12
N SER A 124 -7.02 1.88 26.31
CA SER A 124 -6.28 1.14 27.31
C SER A 124 -6.76 1.47 28.73
N ALA A 125 -6.69 0.47 29.60
CA ALA A 125 -6.98 0.59 31.01
C ALA A 125 -5.88 -0.06 31.84
N GLN A 126 -5.44 0.58 32.90
CA GLN A 126 -4.48 0.04 33.86
C GLN A 126 -4.85 0.43 35.26
N GLY A 127 -4.48 -0.41 36.22
CA GLY A 127 -4.74 -0.14 37.62
C GLY A 127 -4.34 -1.32 38.48
N GLY A 128 -4.61 -1.21 39.78
CA GLY A 128 -4.36 -2.31 40.69
C GLY A 128 -4.30 -1.91 42.15
N SER A 129 -4.21 -2.91 43.00
CA SER A 129 -3.91 -2.83 44.43
C SER A 129 -2.46 -3.22 44.68
N GLU A 130 -2.01 -3.16 45.94
CA GLU A 130 -0.69 -3.66 46.39
C GLU A 130 -0.42 -5.11 45.95
N GLN A 131 -1.47 -5.93 45.81
CA GLN A 131 -1.37 -7.33 45.51
C GLN A 131 -1.62 -7.66 44.05
N THR A 132 -2.48 -6.94 43.37
CA THR A 132 -2.91 -7.27 42.01
C THR A 132 -2.89 -6.05 41.14
N SER A 133 -2.17 -6.12 40.03
CA SER A 133 -2.16 -5.09 39.00
C SER A 133 -2.55 -5.65 37.66
N PHE A 134 -3.20 -4.84 36.84
CA PHE A 134 -3.63 -5.21 35.50
C PHE A 134 -3.37 -4.09 34.49
N PHE A 135 -3.17 -4.49 33.26
CA PHE A 135 -3.18 -3.64 32.07
C PHE A 135 -3.96 -4.36 30.97
N ALA A 136 -4.86 -3.64 30.32
CA ALA A 136 -5.56 -4.12 29.13
C ALA A 136 -5.52 -3.05 28.05
N SER A 137 -5.41 -3.44 26.79
CA SER A 137 -5.49 -2.53 25.66
C SER A 137 -6.13 -3.19 24.45
N LEU A 138 -6.85 -2.39 23.68
CA LEU A 138 -7.41 -2.73 22.38
C LEU A 138 -6.94 -1.66 21.39
N ASN A 139 -6.55 -2.09 20.21
CA ASN A 139 -6.16 -1.22 19.12
C ASN A 139 -6.87 -1.66 17.84
N TYR A 140 -7.45 -0.69 17.16
CA TYR A 140 -7.99 -0.85 15.81
C TYR A 140 -7.30 0.12 14.89
N LYS A 141 -6.80 -0.38 13.76
CA LYS A 141 -6.04 0.40 12.79
C LYS A 141 -6.54 0.07 11.39
N THR A 142 -6.75 1.10 10.58
CA THR A 142 -6.91 0.96 9.14
C THR A 142 -5.94 1.86 8.42
N GLU A 143 -5.41 1.36 7.32
CA GLU A 143 -4.54 2.09 6.42
C GLU A 143 -5.01 1.83 4.99
N ASP A 144 -5.48 2.88 4.34
CA ASP A 144 -5.73 2.84 2.91
C ASP A 144 -4.42 2.89 2.14
N GLY A 145 -4.30 2.06 1.10
CA GLY A 145 -3.21 2.19 0.15
C GLY A 145 -3.49 3.26 -0.88
N MET A 146 -2.44 3.78 -1.51
CA MET A 146 -2.55 4.74 -2.62
C MET A 146 -3.05 4.09 -3.91
N ILE A 147 -2.88 2.79 -4.07
CA ILE A 147 -3.48 2.01 -5.16
C ILE A 147 -4.92 1.67 -4.79
N ASN A 148 -5.86 1.86 -5.73
CA ASN A 148 -7.26 1.47 -5.52
C ASN A 148 -7.33 -0.01 -5.12
N THR A 149 -8.29 -0.34 -4.24
CA THR A 149 -8.50 -1.69 -3.70
C THR A 149 -7.39 -2.21 -2.78
N THR A 150 -6.38 -1.44 -2.46
CA THR A 150 -5.35 -1.85 -1.50
C THR A 150 -5.56 -1.20 -0.13
N GLY A 151 -5.19 -1.93 0.90
CA GLY A 151 -5.30 -1.43 2.27
C GLY A 151 -5.01 -2.49 3.31
N MET A 152 -5.03 -2.06 4.55
CA MET A 152 -4.82 -2.92 5.71
C MET A 152 -5.82 -2.56 6.80
N GLU A 153 -6.41 -3.57 7.41
CA GLU A 153 -7.22 -3.47 8.61
C GLU A 153 -6.63 -4.38 9.69
N GLY A 154 -6.42 -3.85 10.87
CA GLY A 154 -5.83 -4.57 11.98
C GLY A 154 -6.58 -4.36 13.29
N PHE A 155 -6.78 -5.44 14.02
CA PHE A 155 -7.31 -5.42 15.38
C PHE A 155 -6.38 -6.18 16.31
N THR A 156 -5.93 -5.52 17.39
CA THR A 156 -4.99 -6.10 18.35
C THR A 156 -5.51 -5.90 19.76
N GLY A 157 -5.47 -6.94 20.56
CA GLY A 157 -5.79 -6.87 21.96
C GLY A 157 -4.69 -7.46 22.82
N ARG A 158 -4.51 -6.87 23.98
CA ARG A 158 -3.55 -7.34 24.99
C ARG A 158 -4.13 -7.15 26.38
N ALA A 159 -3.93 -8.15 27.22
CA ALA A 159 -4.19 -8.05 28.65
C ALA A 159 -3.04 -8.69 29.43
N ASN A 160 -2.66 -8.09 30.54
CA ASN A 160 -1.78 -8.70 31.50
C ASN A 160 -2.31 -8.42 32.92
N ILE A 161 -2.13 -9.41 33.77
CA ILE A 161 -2.44 -9.36 35.17
C ILE A 161 -1.27 -9.96 35.94
N THR A 162 -0.95 -9.34 37.07
CA THR A 162 0.07 -9.85 38.00
C THR A 162 -0.52 -9.82 39.37
N HIS A 163 -0.41 -10.94 40.08
CA HIS A 163 -0.82 -11.06 41.47
C HIS A 163 0.38 -11.47 42.33
N ARG A 164 0.53 -10.81 43.48
CA ARG A 164 1.55 -11.13 44.48
C ARG A 164 0.87 -11.39 45.83
N SER A 165 1.23 -12.48 46.50
CA SER A 165 0.73 -12.77 47.86
C SER A 165 1.18 -11.71 48.87
N LYS A 166 0.40 -11.52 49.96
CA LYS A 166 0.71 -10.53 50.99
C LYS A 166 2.09 -10.74 51.63
N ASP A 167 2.51 -11.96 51.81
CA ASP A 167 3.81 -12.35 52.35
C ASP A 167 4.96 -12.24 51.34
N GLY A 168 4.68 -11.89 50.07
CA GLY A 168 5.64 -11.71 48.99
C GLY A 168 6.24 -13.02 48.46
N LYS A 169 5.85 -14.18 48.99
CA LYS A 169 6.45 -15.46 48.66
C LYS A 169 5.95 -16.03 47.33
N MET A 170 4.77 -15.62 46.87
CA MET A 170 4.19 -16.11 45.63
C MET A 170 3.88 -14.95 44.71
N GLN A 171 4.29 -15.10 43.44
CA GLN A 171 3.90 -14.17 42.36
C GLN A 171 3.41 -14.99 41.18
N MET A 172 2.22 -14.66 40.71
CA MET A 172 1.62 -15.23 39.50
C MET A 172 1.33 -14.12 38.49
N GLY A 173 1.45 -14.45 37.20
CA GLY A 173 1.14 -13.52 36.13
C GLY A 173 0.58 -14.24 34.92
N ALA A 174 -0.37 -13.59 34.25
CA ALA A 174 -0.88 -14.04 32.97
C ALA A 174 -0.75 -12.90 31.93
N ASN A 175 -0.31 -13.26 30.72
CA ASN A 175 -0.23 -12.35 29.59
C ASN A 175 -0.99 -12.98 28.43
N ILE A 176 -1.96 -12.28 27.91
CA ILE A 176 -2.75 -12.69 26.76
C ILE A 176 -2.60 -11.61 25.69
N SER A 177 -2.38 -12.03 24.47
CA SER A 177 -2.42 -11.13 23.32
C SER A 177 -3.04 -11.83 22.15
N PHE A 178 -3.81 -11.08 21.37
CA PHE A 178 -4.33 -11.54 20.08
C PHE A 178 -4.18 -10.44 19.05
N SER A 179 -4.05 -10.85 17.79
CA SER A 179 -3.99 -9.93 16.66
C SER A 179 -4.69 -10.57 15.47
N LYS A 180 -5.50 -9.76 14.78
CA LYS A 180 -6.09 -10.12 13.50
C LYS A 180 -5.75 -9.00 12.53
N GLN A 181 -5.20 -9.36 11.38
CA GLN A 181 -4.90 -8.42 10.31
C GLN A 181 -5.47 -8.96 9.00
N LYS A 182 -6.12 -8.08 8.27
CA LYS A 182 -6.52 -8.29 6.88
C LYS A 182 -5.75 -7.28 6.04
N SER A 183 -5.10 -7.77 4.98
CA SER A 183 -4.39 -6.92 4.03
C SER A 183 -4.90 -7.25 2.63
N GLU A 184 -5.25 -6.22 1.89
CA GLU A 184 -5.58 -6.29 0.48
C GLU A 184 -4.42 -5.64 -0.27
N MET A 185 -3.70 -6.47 -1.02
CA MET A 185 -2.50 -6.05 -1.74
C MET A 185 -2.78 -6.04 -3.23
N ALA A 186 -2.10 -5.14 -3.93
CA ALA A 186 -2.08 -5.18 -5.38
C ALA A 186 -1.49 -6.51 -5.85
N SER A 187 -2.06 -7.07 -6.90
CA SER A 187 -1.49 -8.26 -7.52
C SER A 187 -0.10 -7.93 -8.06
N GLU A 188 0.92 -8.58 -7.53
CA GLU A 188 2.28 -8.55 -8.06
C GLU A 188 2.37 -9.58 -9.17
N GLY A 189 2.13 -9.16 -10.41
CA GLY A 189 2.32 -10.04 -11.57
C GLY A 189 3.77 -10.04 -12.03
N THR A 190 4.21 -11.20 -12.47
CA THR A 190 5.44 -11.33 -13.25
C THR A 190 5.23 -10.71 -14.62
N ALA A 191 6.02 -9.71 -14.96
CA ALA A 191 6.03 -9.03 -16.25
C ALA A 191 4.94 -7.95 -16.45
N TYR A 192 5.07 -7.25 -17.51
CA TYR A 192 4.39 -6.05 -18.00
C TYR A 192 2.86 -5.94 -17.75
N ALA A 193 2.18 -7.06 -17.55
CA ALA A 193 0.72 -7.09 -17.51
C ALA A 193 0.09 -6.67 -16.16
N ASN A 194 0.80 -6.78 -15.03
CA ASN A 194 0.16 -6.71 -13.71
C ASN A 194 0.69 -5.65 -12.73
N ALA A 195 1.81 -4.99 -13.03
CA ALA A 195 2.29 -3.91 -12.17
C ALA A 195 1.47 -2.64 -12.43
N TYR A 196 0.75 -2.13 -11.41
CA TYR A 196 -0.12 -0.96 -11.53
C TYR A 196 0.61 0.28 -12.08
N PHE A 197 1.86 0.51 -11.66
CA PHE A 197 2.67 1.60 -12.17
C PHE A 197 3.02 1.42 -13.65
N VAL A 198 3.35 0.19 -14.06
CA VAL A 198 3.64 -0.13 -15.45
C VAL A 198 2.40 0.03 -16.31
N LYS A 199 1.23 -0.41 -15.84
CA LYS A 199 -0.04 -0.19 -16.55
C LYS A 199 -0.35 1.29 -16.75
N ASN A 200 -0.08 2.13 -15.76
CA ASN A 200 -0.29 3.57 -15.90
C ASN A 200 0.63 4.19 -16.97
N TRP A 201 1.85 3.68 -17.13
CA TRP A 201 2.80 4.18 -18.13
C TRP A 201 2.53 3.68 -19.55
N TYR A 202 2.00 2.45 -19.69
CA TYR A 202 1.72 1.83 -20.99
C TYR A 202 0.24 1.90 -21.38
N ALA A 203 -0.61 2.39 -20.48
CA ALA A 203 -2.03 2.54 -20.78
C ALA A 203 -2.23 3.58 -21.88
N ILE A 204 -2.94 3.18 -22.93
CA ILE A 204 -3.24 4.03 -24.06
C ILE A 204 -4.36 4.99 -23.66
N PRO A 205 -4.13 6.31 -23.69
CA PRO A 205 -5.15 7.29 -23.24
C PRO A 205 -6.40 7.29 -24.10
N ASN A 206 -6.32 6.81 -25.35
CA ASN A 206 -7.45 6.68 -26.27
C ASN A 206 -8.41 5.55 -25.89
N LEU A 207 -7.97 4.57 -25.10
CA LEU A 207 -8.84 3.46 -24.70
C LEU A 207 -9.72 3.88 -23.52
N PRO A 208 -11.04 3.81 -23.64
CA PRO A 208 -11.93 4.05 -22.52
C PRO A 208 -11.78 2.96 -21.47
N ILE A 209 -11.94 3.32 -20.20
CA ILE A 209 -11.93 2.36 -19.08
C ILE A 209 -13.29 1.70 -18.98
N TYR A 210 -14.35 2.46 -19.26
CA TYR A 210 -15.74 2.04 -19.16
C TYR A 210 -16.49 2.34 -20.44
N ASN A 211 -17.46 1.50 -20.74
CA ASN A 211 -18.50 1.76 -21.73
C ASN A 211 -19.49 2.82 -21.22
N GLU A 212 -20.38 3.30 -22.09
CA GLU A 212 -21.43 4.27 -21.72
C GLU A 212 -22.41 3.74 -20.67
N ASP A 213 -22.60 2.43 -20.59
CA ASP A 213 -23.43 1.76 -19.59
C ASP A 213 -22.73 1.51 -18.25
N GLY A 214 -21.45 1.92 -18.11
CA GLY A 214 -20.64 1.74 -16.91
C GLY A 214 -19.97 0.36 -16.78
N SER A 215 -20.15 -0.54 -17.74
CA SER A 215 -19.40 -1.80 -17.81
C SER A 215 -17.95 -1.54 -18.23
N PHE A 216 -17.05 -2.47 -17.91
CA PHE A 216 -15.66 -2.36 -18.39
C PHE A 216 -15.61 -2.46 -19.91
N TYR A 217 -14.72 -1.64 -20.50
CA TYR A 217 -14.48 -1.67 -21.93
C TYR A 217 -13.65 -2.91 -22.29
N GLU A 218 -14.22 -3.80 -23.10
CA GLU A 218 -13.59 -5.05 -23.58
C GLU A 218 -13.20 -4.99 -25.07
N GLY A 219 -13.29 -3.82 -25.68
CA GLY A 219 -13.28 -3.65 -27.13
C GLY A 219 -11.93 -3.68 -27.84
N PHE A 220 -10.81 -4.03 -27.17
CA PHE A 220 -9.54 -4.25 -27.85
C PHE A 220 -9.32 -5.76 -28.00
N PRO A 221 -9.44 -6.30 -29.23
CA PRO A 221 -9.14 -7.71 -29.43
C PRO A 221 -7.65 -7.94 -29.19
N LEU A 222 -7.31 -8.55 -28.04
CA LEU A 222 -5.96 -8.98 -27.68
C LEU A 222 -5.36 -9.99 -28.68
N ASP A 223 -6.19 -10.57 -29.52
CA ASP A 223 -5.86 -11.50 -30.61
C ASP A 223 -5.24 -10.81 -31.84
N GLN A 224 -5.31 -9.48 -31.94
CA GLN A 224 -4.66 -8.71 -33.02
C GLN A 224 -3.27 -8.17 -32.64
N LEU A 225 -2.79 -8.45 -31.43
CA LEU A 225 -1.46 -8.04 -30.94
C LEU A 225 -0.39 -9.15 -31.07
N ASN A 226 -0.59 -10.16 -31.91
CA ASN A 226 0.39 -11.21 -32.22
C ASN A 226 1.15 -10.92 -33.48
#